data_cc94e64a01e11bde760cbb4f140418d7
#
_entry.id   cc94e64a01e11bde760cbb4f140418d7
#
_cell.length_a   1.000
_cell.length_b   1.000
_cell.length_c   1.000
_cell.angle_alpha   90.00
_cell.angle_beta   90.00
_cell.angle_gamma   90.00
#
_symmetry.space_group_name_H-M   'P 1'
#
loop_
_entity.id
_entity.type
_entity.pdbx_description
1 polymer ?
#
loop_
_entity_poly.entity_id
_entity_poly.type
_entity_poly.pdbx_seq_one_letter_code
_entity_poly.pdbx_strand_id
1 'polypeptide(L)'
;MTTPTTKLEAVNTMLSTIGEAPVNNLSSGLVDAETAETILNNVSRSVQSLGWNFNSEPDYTVAADTDGNVVLPQEVIRADLANSETKYRKSTNEYVQRGNKMYDKVKHTFNIGKELKLDVVVLLDFEDIPEVARRYVAVKAARIFQERIVGSDRLSAMNRNDEQEALFALQEMEGDNGDYNIFDDYGTASVLNRQAGTKVITNGSSF
;
A
#
# COMPACT_ATOMS: atom_id res chain seq x y z
N MET A 1 -3.47 22.71 20.26
CA MET A 1 -3.96 21.65 19.35
C MET A 1 -2.75 21.19 18.55
N THR A 2 -2.38 19.93 18.62
CA THR A 2 -1.35 19.36 17.76
C THR A 2 -1.96 19.10 16.38
N THR A 3 -1.39 19.71 15.35
CA THR A 3 -1.77 19.44 13.96
C THR A 3 -1.11 18.15 13.49
N PRO A 4 -1.66 17.43 12.50
CA PRO A 4 -0.99 16.30 11.87
C PRO A 4 0.37 16.70 11.30
N THR A 5 1.32 15.76 11.26
CA THR A 5 2.68 15.99 10.75
C THR A 5 2.65 16.46 9.30
N THR A 6 3.24 17.62 9.05
CA THR A 6 3.38 18.18 7.71
C THR A 6 4.67 17.69 7.04
N LYS A 7 4.72 17.79 5.71
CA LYS A 7 5.94 17.47 4.94
C LYS A 7 7.14 18.32 5.37
N LEU A 8 6.90 19.60 5.67
CA LEU A 8 7.92 20.51 6.17
C LEU A 8 8.45 20.07 7.54
N GLU A 9 7.58 19.65 8.47
CA GLU A 9 8.00 19.13 9.78
C GLU A 9 8.80 17.83 9.63
N ALA A 10 8.39 16.93 8.74
CA ALA A 10 9.14 15.71 8.46
C ALA A 10 10.55 16.03 7.93
N VAL A 11 10.68 16.95 6.97
CA VAL A 11 11.99 17.41 6.45
C VAL A 11 12.83 18.05 7.56
N ASN A 12 12.25 18.91 8.39
CA ASN A 12 12.96 19.53 9.50
C ASN A 12 13.42 18.52 10.55
N THR A 13 12.62 17.48 10.79
CA THR A 13 13.04 16.35 11.64
C THR A 13 14.26 15.64 11.04
N MET A 14 14.26 15.41 9.72
CA MET A 14 15.39 14.80 9.03
C MET A 14 16.66 15.68 9.13
N LEU A 15 16.55 16.98 8.89
CA LEU A 15 17.68 17.92 9.03
C LEU A 15 18.26 17.91 10.44
N SER A 16 17.41 17.84 11.46
CA SER A 16 17.85 17.76 12.87
C SER A 16 18.70 16.52 13.17
N THR A 17 18.49 15.40 12.45
CA THR A 17 19.28 14.16 12.66
C THR A 17 20.74 14.30 12.22
N ILE A 18 21.06 15.28 11.40
CA ILE A 18 22.42 15.58 10.94
C ILE A 18 22.98 16.86 11.59
N GLY A 19 22.20 17.52 12.48
CA GLY A 19 22.60 18.74 13.18
C GLY A 19 22.41 20.04 12.38
N GLU A 20 21.67 19.97 11.28
CA GLU A 20 21.31 21.15 10.46
C GLU A 20 20.12 21.90 11.06
N ALA A 21 20.09 23.23 10.80
CA ALA A 21 19.02 24.09 11.25
C ALA A 21 17.71 23.84 10.44
N PRO A 22 16.54 23.98 11.07
CA PRO A 22 15.27 23.81 10.38
C PRO A 22 15.07 24.92 9.32
N VAL A 23 14.39 24.56 8.23
CA VAL A 23 13.98 25.50 7.17
C VAL A 23 12.55 25.95 7.36
N ASN A 24 12.21 27.14 6.89
CA ASN A 24 10.85 27.70 6.98
C ASN A 24 9.95 27.31 5.80
N ASN A 25 10.54 26.81 4.71
CA ASN A 25 9.82 26.29 3.55
C ASN A 25 10.69 25.28 2.79
N LEU A 26 10.07 24.41 2.00
CA LEU A 26 10.76 23.38 1.21
C LEU A 26 11.56 23.95 0.04
N SER A 27 11.17 25.12 -0.47
CA SER A 27 11.87 25.84 -1.57
C SER A 27 12.97 26.78 -1.04
N SER A 28 13.65 26.39 0.04
CA SER A 28 14.69 27.22 0.68
C SER A 28 15.98 27.34 -0.13
N GLY A 29 16.18 26.49 -1.15
CA GLY A 29 17.43 26.39 -1.92
C GLY A 29 18.58 25.73 -1.14
N LEU A 30 18.31 25.16 0.05
CA LEU A 30 19.27 24.40 0.81
C LEU A 30 19.36 22.97 0.27
N VAL A 31 20.54 22.56 -0.16
CA VAL A 31 20.75 21.23 -0.82
C VAL A 31 20.32 20.07 0.08
N ASP A 32 20.60 20.19 1.39
CA ASP A 32 20.24 19.13 2.35
C ASP A 32 18.72 19.03 2.54
N ALA A 33 17.99 20.15 2.50
CA ALA A 33 16.53 20.15 2.56
C ALA A 33 15.90 19.54 1.28
N GLU A 34 16.42 19.86 0.10
CA GLU A 34 15.98 19.27 -1.18
C GLU A 34 16.28 17.77 -1.23
N THR A 35 17.45 17.37 -0.70
CA THR A 35 17.83 15.95 -0.60
C THR A 35 16.92 15.21 0.37
N ALA A 36 16.62 15.80 1.52
CA ALA A 36 15.71 15.24 2.52
C ALA A 36 14.30 15.07 1.94
N GLU A 37 13.77 16.09 1.25
CA GLU A 37 12.46 16.02 0.59
C GLU A 37 12.43 14.91 -0.47
N THR A 38 13.47 14.79 -1.29
CA THR A 38 13.58 13.73 -2.30
C THR A 38 13.55 12.35 -1.66
N ILE A 39 14.27 12.16 -0.56
CA ILE A 39 14.28 10.88 0.17
C ILE A 39 12.90 10.61 0.79
N LEU A 40 12.27 11.61 1.41
CA LEU A 40 10.93 11.49 1.99
C LEU A 40 9.91 11.04 0.94
N ASN A 41 9.89 11.69 -0.23
CA ASN A 41 8.99 11.33 -1.34
C ASN A 41 9.25 9.90 -1.85
N ASN A 42 10.51 9.48 -1.96
CA ASN A 42 10.87 8.14 -2.40
C ASN A 42 10.45 7.07 -1.37
N VAL A 43 10.63 7.36 -0.08
CA VAL A 43 10.20 6.47 1.01
C VAL A 43 8.68 6.39 1.06
N SER A 44 7.96 7.51 0.95
CA SER A 44 6.50 7.55 0.90
C SER A 44 5.97 6.67 -0.23
N ARG A 45 6.51 6.82 -1.45
CA ARG A 45 6.14 5.97 -2.60
C ARG A 45 6.42 4.50 -2.34
N SER A 46 7.57 4.18 -1.77
CA SER A 46 7.95 2.79 -1.45
C SER A 46 7.03 2.16 -0.41
N VAL A 47 6.63 2.91 0.62
CA VAL A 47 5.70 2.46 1.66
C VAL A 47 4.31 2.26 1.08
N GLN A 48 3.80 3.22 0.33
CA GLN A 48 2.47 3.17 -0.26
C GLN A 48 2.33 2.09 -1.33
N SER A 49 3.42 1.73 -2.04
CA SER A 49 3.39 0.67 -3.07
C SER A 49 3.11 -0.73 -2.51
N LEU A 50 3.21 -0.92 -1.20
CA LEU A 50 2.82 -2.18 -0.55
C LEU A 50 1.31 -2.42 -0.61
N GLY A 51 0.51 -1.35 -0.70
CA GLY A 51 -0.95 -1.41 -0.71
C GLY A 51 -1.50 -1.60 0.69
N TRP A 52 -1.67 -0.49 1.40
CA TRP A 52 -2.32 -0.42 2.69
C TRP A 52 -3.81 -0.16 2.51
N ASN A 53 -4.63 -0.40 3.52
CA ASN A 53 -6.07 -0.15 3.43
C ASN A 53 -6.38 1.31 3.05
N PHE A 54 -5.60 2.28 3.58
CA PHE A 54 -5.83 3.70 3.32
C PHE A 54 -5.56 4.14 1.86
N ASN A 55 -4.83 3.35 1.06
CA ASN A 55 -4.51 3.68 -0.34
C ASN A 55 -4.83 2.54 -1.32
N SER A 56 -5.65 1.58 -0.91
CA SER A 56 -6.12 0.48 -1.75
C SER A 56 -7.61 0.62 -2.02
N GLU A 57 -8.01 0.58 -3.28
CA GLU A 57 -9.40 0.68 -3.71
C GLU A 57 -9.80 -0.61 -4.42
N PRO A 58 -10.65 -1.44 -3.80
CA PRO A 58 -11.17 -2.64 -4.43
C PRO A 58 -12.26 -2.32 -5.45
N ASP A 59 -12.42 -3.19 -6.45
CA ASP A 59 -13.46 -3.10 -7.47
C ASP A 59 -13.53 -1.77 -8.24
N TYR A 60 -12.39 -1.05 -8.35
CA TYR A 60 -12.30 0.20 -9.11
C TYR A 60 -12.56 -0.05 -10.59
N THR A 61 -13.59 0.58 -11.12
CA THR A 61 -14.03 0.36 -12.52
C THR A 61 -13.35 1.33 -13.47
N VAL A 62 -12.65 0.80 -14.47
CA VAL A 62 -12.02 1.59 -15.53
C VAL A 62 -12.62 1.19 -16.89
N ALA A 63 -13.23 2.15 -17.55
CA ALA A 63 -13.78 1.95 -18.90
C ALA A 63 -12.67 1.91 -19.95
N ALA A 64 -12.88 1.18 -21.04
CA ALA A 64 -12.02 1.26 -22.19
C ALA A 64 -12.21 2.60 -22.93
N ASP A 65 -11.12 3.16 -23.45
CA ASP A 65 -11.15 4.33 -24.33
C ASP A 65 -11.68 3.98 -25.74
N THR A 66 -11.72 4.96 -26.64
CA THR A 66 -12.19 4.77 -28.04
C THR A 66 -11.38 3.77 -28.84
N ASP A 67 -10.12 3.55 -28.47
CA ASP A 67 -9.21 2.57 -29.08
C ASP A 67 -9.31 1.18 -28.41
N GLY A 68 -10.16 1.06 -27.40
CA GLY A 68 -10.36 -0.15 -26.61
C GLY A 68 -9.30 -0.38 -25.53
N ASN A 69 -8.45 0.60 -25.22
CA ASN A 69 -7.46 0.47 -24.17
C ASN A 69 -8.08 0.85 -22.81
N VAL A 70 -7.70 0.13 -21.77
CA VAL A 70 -8.01 0.49 -20.37
C VAL A 70 -6.83 1.28 -19.82
N VAL A 71 -7.02 2.61 -19.73
CA VAL A 71 -5.98 3.55 -19.28
C VAL A 71 -6.21 3.88 -17.81
N LEU A 72 -5.17 3.67 -16.99
CA LEU A 72 -5.19 3.91 -15.56
C LEU A 72 -4.92 5.39 -15.26
N PRO A 73 -5.56 5.98 -14.23
CA PRO A 73 -5.18 7.28 -13.69
C PRO A 73 -3.69 7.35 -13.31
N GLN A 74 -3.11 8.56 -13.32
CA GLN A 74 -1.66 8.74 -13.07
C GLN A 74 -1.24 8.38 -11.65
N GLU A 75 -2.13 8.56 -10.71
CA GLU A 75 -1.96 8.22 -9.30
C GLU A 75 -1.97 6.71 -9.03
N VAL A 76 -2.45 5.89 -9.95
CA VAL A 76 -2.45 4.43 -9.78
C VAL A 76 -1.06 3.86 -9.99
N ILE A 77 -0.47 3.34 -8.92
CA ILE A 77 0.87 2.74 -8.93
C ILE A 77 0.85 1.22 -9.11
N ARG A 78 -0.25 0.57 -8.73
CA ARG A 78 -0.48 -0.86 -8.96
C ARG A 78 -1.95 -1.12 -9.28
N ALA A 79 -2.20 -1.98 -10.23
CA ALA A 79 -3.54 -2.44 -10.58
C ALA A 79 -3.52 -3.93 -10.91
N ASP A 80 -4.37 -4.67 -10.24
CA ASP A 80 -4.62 -6.09 -10.44
C ASP A 80 -6.09 -6.30 -10.79
N LEU A 81 -6.42 -7.43 -11.45
CA LEU A 81 -7.82 -7.74 -11.73
C LEU A 81 -8.56 -8.02 -10.42
N ALA A 82 -9.69 -7.36 -10.20
CA ALA A 82 -10.46 -7.49 -8.98
C ALA A 82 -10.88 -8.94 -8.69
N ASN A 83 -10.91 -9.30 -7.41
CA ASN A 83 -11.33 -10.64 -6.96
C ASN A 83 -12.75 -10.98 -7.41
N SER A 84 -13.64 -10.01 -7.50
CA SER A 84 -15.00 -10.17 -8.03
C SER A 84 -15.02 -10.67 -9.48
N GLU A 85 -14.03 -10.26 -10.30
CA GLU A 85 -13.87 -10.70 -11.69
C GLU A 85 -13.16 -12.05 -11.81
N THR A 86 -12.33 -12.43 -10.83
CA THR A 86 -11.53 -13.68 -10.88
C THR A 86 -12.30 -14.92 -10.46
N LYS A 87 -13.41 -14.77 -9.72
CA LYS A 87 -14.24 -15.88 -9.20
C LYS A 87 -14.72 -16.85 -10.27
N TYR A 88 -14.85 -16.38 -11.51
CA TYR A 88 -15.38 -17.15 -12.64
C TYR A 88 -14.34 -17.43 -13.73
N ARG A 89 -13.08 -17.08 -13.52
CA ARG A 89 -12.00 -17.21 -14.52
C ARG A 89 -10.97 -18.25 -14.09
N LYS A 90 -10.50 -19.04 -15.06
CA LYS A 90 -9.47 -20.08 -14.87
C LYS A 90 -8.08 -19.51 -14.55
N SER A 91 -7.84 -18.21 -14.77
CA SER A 91 -6.55 -17.57 -14.57
C SER A 91 -6.74 -16.14 -14.05
N THR A 92 -6.18 -15.86 -12.88
CA THR A 92 -6.13 -14.53 -12.26
C THR A 92 -5.13 -13.59 -12.94
N ASN A 93 -4.29 -14.10 -13.85
CA ASN A 93 -3.19 -13.37 -14.48
C ASN A 93 -3.39 -13.09 -15.97
N GLU A 94 -4.64 -12.98 -16.42
CA GLU A 94 -4.94 -12.69 -17.83
C GLU A 94 -4.57 -11.26 -18.22
N TYR A 95 -4.89 -10.29 -17.34
CA TYR A 95 -4.56 -8.87 -17.52
C TYR A 95 -3.47 -8.45 -16.55
N VAL A 96 -2.53 -7.61 -17.02
CA VAL A 96 -1.45 -7.05 -16.21
C VAL A 96 -1.25 -5.59 -16.54
N GLN A 97 -0.83 -4.81 -15.56
CA GLN A 97 -0.43 -3.43 -15.76
C GLN A 97 0.90 -3.36 -16.52
N ARG A 98 0.95 -2.54 -17.58
CA ARG A 98 2.17 -2.17 -18.30
C ARG A 98 2.17 -0.65 -18.52
N GLY A 99 3.02 0.05 -17.80
CA GLY A 99 2.95 1.52 -17.74
C GLY A 99 1.63 1.97 -17.11
N ASN A 100 0.93 2.87 -17.77
CA ASN A 100 -0.39 3.34 -17.35
C ASN A 100 -1.57 2.64 -18.04
N LYS A 101 -1.37 1.44 -18.59
CA LYS A 101 -2.41 0.68 -19.30
C LYS A 101 -2.47 -0.76 -18.83
N MET A 102 -3.66 -1.34 -18.90
CA MET A 102 -3.83 -2.78 -18.75
C MET A 102 -3.52 -3.49 -20.07
N TYR A 103 -2.88 -4.65 -20.00
CA TYR A 103 -2.46 -5.48 -21.12
C TYR A 103 -3.04 -6.88 -21.00
N ASP A 104 -3.67 -7.35 -22.06
CA ASP A 104 -4.17 -8.73 -22.19
C ASP A 104 -3.01 -9.65 -22.59
N LYS A 105 -2.59 -10.53 -21.66
CA LYS A 105 -1.47 -11.47 -21.87
C LYS A 105 -1.87 -12.64 -22.78
N VAL A 106 -3.14 -12.94 -22.91
CA VAL A 106 -3.64 -14.05 -23.72
C VAL A 106 -3.74 -13.63 -25.19
N LYS A 107 -4.29 -12.43 -25.42
CA LYS A 107 -4.43 -11.88 -26.77
C LYS A 107 -3.21 -11.08 -27.23
N HIS A 108 -2.23 -10.85 -26.33
CA HIS A 108 -1.04 -10.05 -26.59
C HIS A 108 -1.33 -8.63 -27.12
N THR A 109 -2.34 -7.94 -26.51
CA THR A 109 -2.81 -6.62 -26.95
C THR A 109 -3.14 -5.72 -25.79
N PHE A 110 -3.09 -4.39 -26.02
CA PHE A 110 -3.64 -3.36 -25.13
C PHE A 110 -5.12 -3.10 -25.41
N ASN A 111 -5.63 -3.48 -26.60
CA ASN A 111 -7.03 -3.35 -26.93
C ASN A 111 -7.83 -4.45 -26.22
N ILE A 112 -8.45 -4.08 -25.11
CA ILE A 112 -9.28 -4.97 -24.28
C ILE A 112 -10.75 -4.88 -24.69
N GLY A 113 -11.19 -3.68 -25.14
CA GLY A 113 -12.51 -3.44 -25.73
C GLY A 113 -13.70 -3.51 -24.76
N LYS A 114 -13.42 -3.55 -23.46
CA LYS A 114 -14.43 -3.57 -22.39
C LYS A 114 -13.90 -2.91 -21.12
N GLU A 115 -14.80 -2.54 -20.23
CA GLU A 115 -14.43 -2.10 -18.88
C GLU A 115 -13.81 -3.25 -18.07
N LEU A 116 -12.93 -2.90 -17.15
CA LEU A 116 -12.37 -3.81 -16.16
C LEU A 116 -12.66 -3.29 -14.76
N LYS A 117 -12.93 -4.21 -13.85
CA LYS A 117 -12.87 -3.97 -12.39
C LYS A 117 -11.52 -4.39 -11.86
N LEU A 118 -10.86 -3.49 -11.21
CA LEU A 118 -9.49 -3.62 -10.76
C LEU A 118 -9.40 -3.36 -9.25
N ASP A 119 -8.54 -4.09 -8.59
CA ASP A 119 -8.07 -3.73 -7.25
C ASP A 119 -6.84 -2.85 -7.45
N VAL A 120 -6.93 -1.57 -7.10
CA VAL A 120 -5.87 -0.59 -7.38
C VAL A 120 -5.22 -0.09 -6.09
N VAL A 121 -3.94 0.24 -6.19
CA VAL A 121 -3.19 0.97 -5.17
C VAL A 121 -2.87 2.36 -5.71
N VAL A 122 -3.30 3.37 -4.98
CA VAL A 122 -3.17 4.78 -5.35
C VAL A 122 -2.02 5.42 -4.57
N LEU A 123 -1.26 6.29 -5.23
CA LEU A 123 -0.27 7.14 -4.56
C LEU A 123 -0.94 8.41 -4.07
N LEU A 124 -0.99 8.59 -2.77
CA LEU A 124 -1.51 9.77 -2.11
C LEU A 124 -0.38 10.75 -1.77
N ASP A 125 -0.70 12.04 -1.70
CA ASP A 125 0.23 13.03 -1.19
C ASP A 125 0.53 12.78 0.30
N PHE A 126 1.69 13.25 0.77
CA PHE A 126 2.14 13.00 2.15
C PHE A 126 1.13 13.50 3.19
N GLU A 127 0.45 14.61 2.92
CA GLU A 127 -0.55 15.20 3.79
C GLU A 127 -1.89 14.44 3.79
N ASP A 128 -2.13 13.56 2.80
CA ASP A 128 -3.39 12.83 2.65
C ASP A 128 -3.34 11.43 3.27
N ILE A 129 -2.14 10.93 3.61
CA ILE A 129 -2.01 9.64 4.29
C ILE A 129 -2.24 9.79 5.81
N PRO A 130 -2.70 8.73 6.51
CA PRO A 130 -2.92 8.73 7.96
C PRO A 130 -1.68 9.14 8.76
N GLU A 131 -1.87 9.80 9.90
CA GLU A 131 -0.76 10.28 10.74
C GLU A 131 0.23 9.17 11.14
N VAL A 132 -0.25 7.99 11.44
CA VAL A 132 0.60 6.83 11.77
C VAL A 132 1.50 6.44 10.58
N ALA A 133 0.96 6.50 9.37
CA ALA A 133 1.73 6.26 8.15
C ALA A 133 2.74 7.39 7.87
N ARG A 134 2.36 8.67 8.10
CA ARG A 134 3.28 9.83 8.00
C ARG A 134 4.44 9.65 8.95
N ARG A 135 4.19 9.29 10.20
CA ARG A 135 5.22 9.04 11.21
C ARG A 135 6.19 7.94 10.76
N TYR A 136 5.67 6.81 10.29
CA TYR A 136 6.53 5.72 9.79
C TYR A 136 7.39 6.17 8.61
N VAL A 137 6.79 6.85 7.61
CA VAL A 137 7.51 7.39 6.45
C VAL A 137 8.60 8.37 6.89
N ALA A 138 8.29 9.31 7.79
CA ALA A 138 9.23 10.31 8.28
C ALA A 138 10.41 9.69 9.03
N VAL A 139 10.16 8.75 9.96
CA VAL A 139 11.21 8.07 10.74
C VAL A 139 12.11 7.24 9.82
N LYS A 140 11.54 6.48 8.90
CA LYS A 140 12.29 5.69 7.91
C LYS A 140 13.13 6.58 6.98
N ALA A 141 12.56 7.68 6.51
CA ALA A 141 13.26 8.64 5.67
C ALA A 141 14.41 9.31 6.44
N ALA A 142 14.20 9.70 7.71
CA ALA A 142 15.20 10.28 8.56
C ALA A 142 16.41 9.35 8.78
N ARG A 143 16.16 8.06 9.03
CA ARG A 143 17.24 7.07 9.12
C ARG A 143 18.04 6.96 7.83
N ILE A 144 17.35 6.82 6.68
CA ILE A 144 18.02 6.69 5.37
C ILE A 144 18.82 7.96 5.05
N PHE A 145 18.28 9.14 5.35
CA PHE A 145 18.95 10.40 5.15
C PHE A 145 20.22 10.50 5.98
N GLN A 146 20.12 10.21 7.28
CA GLN A 146 21.23 10.23 8.21
C GLN A 146 22.32 9.21 7.82
N GLU A 147 21.95 7.99 7.41
CA GLU A 147 22.90 6.99 6.91
C GLU A 147 23.67 7.47 5.68
N ARG A 148 23.00 8.19 4.76
CA ARG A 148 23.63 8.69 3.52
C ARG A 148 24.55 9.89 3.76
N ILE A 149 24.19 10.79 4.67
CA ILE A 149 24.92 12.04 4.91
C ILE A 149 26.03 11.85 5.96
N VAL A 150 25.73 11.19 7.08
CA VAL A 150 26.65 11.08 8.22
C VAL A 150 27.37 9.73 8.29
N GLY A 151 26.69 8.65 7.88
CA GLY A 151 27.29 7.30 7.82
C GLY A 151 27.63 6.71 9.19
N SER A 152 26.92 7.09 10.28
CA SER A 152 27.19 6.60 11.62
C SER A 152 26.39 5.33 11.95
N ASP A 153 27.08 4.19 12.09
CA ASP A 153 26.45 2.90 12.44
C ASP A 153 25.74 2.93 13.79
N ARG A 154 26.28 3.70 14.77
CA ARG A 154 25.69 3.79 16.11
C ARG A 154 24.35 4.52 16.09
N LEU A 155 24.26 5.63 15.38
CA LEU A 155 23.01 6.39 15.24
C LEU A 155 21.99 5.61 14.41
N SER A 156 22.44 4.93 13.37
CA SER A 156 21.60 4.04 12.56
C SER A 156 20.95 2.93 13.39
N ALA A 157 21.69 2.32 14.31
CA ALA A 157 21.15 1.27 15.18
C ALA A 157 20.05 1.77 16.13
N MET A 158 20.17 3.00 16.64
CA MET A 158 19.13 3.63 17.47
C MET A 158 17.87 3.94 16.62
N ASN A 159 18.08 4.55 15.47
CA ASN A 159 16.97 4.93 14.57
C ASN A 159 16.20 3.72 14.02
N ARG A 160 16.83 2.53 13.96
CA ARG A 160 16.13 1.27 13.57
C ARG A 160 15.08 0.84 14.57
N ASN A 161 15.30 1.06 15.85
CA ASN A 161 14.30 0.74 16.88
C ASN A 161 13.08 1.65 16.73
N ASP A 162 13.29 2.95 16.49
CA ASP A 162 12.22 3.91 16.28
C ASP A 162 11.43 3.58 14.99
N GLU A 163 12.13 3.15 13.93
CA GLU A 163 11.48 2.70 12.67
C GLU A 163 10.64 1.45 12.90
N GLN A 164 11.14 0.48 13.69
CA GLN A 164 10.37 -0.72 14.00
C GLN A 164 9.13 -0.41 14.83
N GLU A 165 9.24 0.46 15.83
CA GLU A 165 8.10 0.90 16.65
C GLU A 165 7.04 1.59 15.77
N ALA A 166 7.45 2.50 14.90
CA ALA A 166 6.55 3.17 13.97
C ALA A 166 5.90 2.21 12.96
N LEU A 167 6.64 1.19 12.50
CA LEU A 167 6.09 0.15 11.62
C LEU A 167 5.04 -0.70 12.34
N PHE A 168 5.30 -1.09 13.59
CA PHE A 168 4.33 -1.85 14.38
C PHE A 168 3.03 -1.06 14.59
N ALA A 169 3.13 0.24 14.91
CA ALA A 169 1.96 1.08 15.05
C ALA A 169 1.15 1.18 13.73
N LEU A 170 1.84 1.26 12.59
CA LEU A 170 1.18 1.25 11.28
C LEU A 170 0.49 -0.08 10.99
N GLN A 171 1.13 -1.20 11.31
CA GLN A 171 0.55 -2.53 11.14
C GLN A 171 -0.64 -2.79 12.07
N GLU A 172 -0.60 -2.27 13.30
CA GLU A 172 -1.71 -2.33 14.26
C GLU A 172 -2.92 -1.55 13.74
N MET A 173 -2.71 -0.32 13.27
CA MET A 173 -3.78 0.47 12.62
C MET A 173 -4.38 -0.25 11.41
N GLU A 174 -3.54 -0.91 10.61
CA GLU A 174 -3.98 -1.67 9.43
C GLU A 174 -4.82 -2.89 9.84
N GLY A 175 -4.43 -3.59 10.91
CA GLY A 175 -5.19 -4.70 11.46
C GLY A 175 -6.57 -4.28 11.98
N ASP A 176 -6.64 -3.15 12.66
CA ASP A 176 -7.90 -2.60 13.17
C ASP A 176 -8.84 -2.16 12.04
N ASN A 177 -8.31 -1.55 10.99
CA ASN A 177 -9.10 -1.11 9.83
C ASN A 177 -9.51 -2.26 8.90
N GLY A 178 -8.73 -3.34 8.87
CA GLY A 178 -8.98 -4.49 8.02
C GLY A 178 -10.19 -5.32 8.43
N ASP A 179 -10.71 -5.11 9.65
CA ASP A 179 -11.83 -5.87 10.27
C ASP A 179 -11.79 -7.36 9.86
N TYR A 180 -10.58 -7.94 9.95
CA TYR A 180 -10.32 -9.32 9.56
C TYR A 180 -11.09 -10.25 10.47
N ASN A 181 -12.34 -10.48 10.12
CA ASN A 181 -13.12 -11.54 10.71
C ASN A 181 -12.49 -12.88 10.27
N ILE A 182 -11.86 -13.58 11.19
CA ILE A 182 -11.29 -14.92 10.97
C ILE A 182 -12.29 -15.87 10.28
N PHE A 183 -13.58 -15.57 10.35
CA PHE A 183 -14.66 -16.32 9.70
C PHE A 183 -14.86 -15.99 8.21
N ASP A 184 -14.31 -14.89 7.70
CA ASP A 184 -14.40 -14.49 6.29
C ASP A 184 -13.28 -15.12 5.44
N ASP A 185 -12.24 -15.68 6.05
CA ASP A 185 -11.26 -16.49 5.36
C ASP A 185 -11.86 -17.85 4.97
N TYR A 186 -12.04 -18.05 3.67
CA TYR A 186 -12.61 -19.26 3.08
C TYR A 186 -11.88 -20.55 3.53
N GLY A 187 -10.59 -20.45 3.86
CA GLY A 187 -9.78 -21.52 4.44
C GLY A 187 -10.28 -21.94 5.83
N THR A 188 -10.54 -20.97 6.70
CA THR A 188 -11.00 -21.20 8.08
C THR A 188 -12.46 -21.62 8.12
N ALA A 189 -13.33 -21.04 7.29
CA ALA A 189 -14.72 -21.44 7.15
C ALA A 189 -14.87 -22.89 6.65
N SER A 190 -13.96 -23.35 5.77
CA SER A 190 -13.96 -24.73 5.27
C SER A 190 -13.59 -25.77 6.33
N VAL A 191 -12.74 -25.41 7.30
CA VAL A 191 -12.36 -26.28 8.42
C VAL A 191 -13.50 -26.41 9.43
N LEU A 192 -14.23 -25.32 9.70
CA LEU A 192 -15.40 -25.34 10.59
C LEU A 192 -16.58 -26.11 10.00
N ASN A 193 -16.82 -26.03 8.70
CA ASN A 193 -17.87 -26.78 8.02
C ASN A 193 -17.60 -28.31 7.93
N ARG A 194 -16.38 -28.75 8.08
CA ARG A 194 -16.07 -30.20 8.15
C ARG A 194 -16.65 -30.89 9.37
N GLN A 195 -16.94 -30.16 10.45
CA GLN A 195 -17.54 -30.75 11.67
C GLN A 195 -19.07 -30.86 11.59
N ALA A 196 -19.74 -30.18 10.65
CA ALA A 196 -21.20 -30.24 10.48
C ALA A 196 -21.69 -31.44 9.65
N GLY A 197 -20.80 -32.30 9.17
CA GLY A 197 -21.08 -33.43 8.25
C GLY A 197 -21.27 -34.78 8.91
N THR A 198 -21.70 -34.87 10.17
CA THR A 198 -22.08 -36.17 10.75
C THR A 198 -23.48 -36.54 10.23
N LYS A 199 -23.53 -37.29 9.12
CA LYS A 199 -24.74 -37.97 8.67
C LYS A 199 -25.13 -38.98 9.77
N VAL A 200 -26.24 -38.74 10.42
CA VAL A 200 -26.94 -39.73 11.21
C VAL A 200 -27.47 -40.78 10.24
N ILE A 201 -26.85 -41.96 10.21
CA ILE A 201 -27.38 -43.10 9.50
C ILE A 201 -28.51 -43.65 10.38
N THR A 202 -29.74 -43.34 10.07
CA THR A 202 -30.92 -44.03 10.61
C THR A 202 -31.07 -45.36 9.88
N ASN A 203 -30.68 -46.43 10.54
CA ASN A 203 -31.02 -47.78 10.13
C ASN A 203 -32.55 -47.94 10.29
N GLY A 204 -33.28 -47.87 9.21
CA GLY A 204 -34.66 -48.28 9.14
C GLY A 204 -34.74 -49.79 8.95
N SER A 205 -35.04 -50.53 10.03
CA SER A 205 -35.49 -51.90 9.93
C SER A 205 -36.92 -51.90 9.40
N SER A 206 -37.14 -52.60 8.31
CA SER A 206 -38.49 -52.91 7.83
C SER A 206 -38.70 -54.40 7.98
N PHE A 207 -39.77 -54.73 8.66
CA PHE A 207 -40.44 -56.06 8.57
C PHE A 207 -41.27 -56.11 7.31
#